data_a32b873a97681be9c9ef800012dca602
#
_entry.id   a32b873a97681be9c9ef800012dca602
#
_cell.length_a   1.000
_cell.length_b   1.000
_cell.length_c   1.000
_cell.angle_alpha   90.00
_cell.angle_beta   90.00
_cell.angle_gamma   90.00
#
_symmetry.space_group_name_H-M   'P 1'
#
loop_
_entity.id
_entity.type
_entity.pdbx_description
1 polymer ?
#
loop_
_entity_poly.entity_id
_entity_poly.type
_entity_poly.pdbx_seq_one_letter_code
_entity_poly.pdbx_strand_id
1 'polypeptide(L)'
;MFKALVLDKSEGFRAEVREVDDSFLPDGDVTVAIDYSTLNYKDGLAITNRLPVVRSWPMVAGIDGAGTVIESRHPAWKAGDRVVLNGFGVAEVHKGCLAGKARLKGDWLVRLPDAFTPRQAMAIGTAGYTAMLSVLALERHGIQAGDGEVLVTGATGGVGSVAVALLHKLGHRVVAATGKASEADYLKQLGAESVIDRAELSAPGKPLQTERWAAVVDAVGSHTLVNACAQTRYGGAVTACGLAQGADLPGTVMPFILRSVALLGVDSVMAPLALRQQAWARLAKDLDPALLQSMTTEIGLDEAIDAAGKLMRGEVRGRIVVRTQG
;
A
#
# COMPACT_ATOMS: atom_id res chain seq x y z
N MET A 1 29.38 -0.64 -8.41
CA MET A 1 28.30 -1.00 -9.35
C MET A 1 27.22 -1.71 -8.58
N PHE A 2 25.93 -1.51 -8.93
CA PHE A 2 24.77 -2.20 -8.38
C PHE A 2 23.66 -2.25 -9.45
N LYS A 3 22.81 -3.29 -9.42
CA LYS A 3 21.64 -3.38 -10.32
C LYS A 3 20.55 -2.42 -9.89
N ALA A 4 19.85 -1.83 -10.88
CA ALA A 4 18.66 -0.99 -10.67
C ALA A 4 17.66 -1.18 -11.81
N LEU A 5 16.36 -1.14 -11.49
CA LEU A 5 15.30 -1.04 -12.48
C LEU A 5 15.14 0.41 -12.88
N VAL A 6 15.63 0.74 -14.08
CA VAL A 6 15.66 2.11 -14.61
C VAL A 6 14.54 2.32 -15.63
N LEU A 7 13.84 3.43 -15.48
CA LEU A 7 12.83 3.93 -16.41
C LEU A 7 13.42 5.13 -17.15
N ASP A 8 13.36 5.13 -18.49
CA ASP A 8 13.91 6.17 -19.34
C ASP A 8 12.93 6.56 -20.45
N LYS A 9 13.00 7.82 -20.89
CA LYS A 9 12.22 8.37 -22.01
C LYS A 9 13.06 9.11 -23.05
N SER A 10 14.38 9.05 -22.98
CA SER A 10 15.27 9.80 -23.89
C SER A 10 15.07 9.42 -25.38
N GLU A 11 14.82 8.16 -25.67
CA GLU A 11 14.59 7.60 -27.01
C GLU A 11 13.28 6.79 -27.09
N GLY A 12 12.23 7.23 -26.39
CA GLY A 12 11.01 6.47 -26.17
C GLY A 12 11.05 5.76 -24.81
N PHE A 13 9.87 5.34 -24.33
CA PHE A 13 9.78 4.71 -23.01
C PHE A 13 10.48 3.36 -22.98
N ARG A 14 11.36 3.17 -22.01
CA ARG A 14 12.02 1.90 -21.69
C ARG A 14 12.00 1.65 -20.18
N ALA A 15 11.80 0.40 -19.80
CA ALA A 15 11.99 -0.11 -18.45
C ALA A 15 12.99 -1.27 -18.53
N GLU A 16 14.13 -1.16 -17.87
CA GLU A 16 15.19 -2.17 -17.91
C GLU A 16 15.89 -2.33 -16.56
N VAL A 17 16.30 -3.53 -16.24
CA VAL A 17 17.24 -3.78 -15.13
C VAL A 17 18.66 -3.72 -15.69
N ARG A 18 19.47 -2.79 -15.15
CA ARG A 18 20.86 -2.61 -15.58
C ARG A 18 21.79 -2.27 -14.41
N GLU A 19 23.07 -2.44 -14.62
CA GLU A 19 24.09 -1.97 -13.68
C GLU A 19 24.28 -0.46 -13.81
N VAL A 20 24.39 0.18 -12.65
CA VAL A 20 24.69 1.61 -12.47
C VAL A 20 25.73 1.78 -11.37
N ASP A 21 26.38 2.94 -11.31
CA ASP A 21 27.34 3.28 -10.26
C ASP A 21 26.79 4.37 -9.31
N ASP A 22 27.62 4.80 -8.35
CA ASP A 22 27.22 5.76 -7.34
C ASP A 22 26.98 7.18 -7.89
N SER A 23 27.45 7.49 -9.12
CA SER A 23 27.14 8.75 -9.79
C SER A 23 25.68 8.83 -10.25
N PHE A 24 25.02 7.68 -10.37
CA PHE A 24 23.59 7.60 -10.71
C PHE A 24 22.68 7.87 -9.51
N LEU A 25 23.20 7.85 -8.27
CA LEU A 25 22.41 8.15 -7.08
C LEU A 25 21.99 9.63 -7.06
N PRO A 26 20.76 9.94 -6.61
CA PRO A 26 20.29 11.32 -6.48
C PRO A 26 20.94 12.03 -5.29
N ASP A 27 20.63 13.32 -5.11
CA ASP A 27 20.97 14.06 -3.89
C ASP A 27 20.22 13.47 -2.69
N GLY A 28 20.90 13.42 -1.54
CA GLY A 28 20.38 12.90 -0.29
C GLY A 28 21.49 12.85 0.76
N ASP A 29 21.14 12.59 2.00
CA ASP A 29 22.06 12.61 3.14
C ASP A 29 22.23 11.24 3.82
N VAL A 30 21.46 10.21 3.38
CA VAL A 30 21.58 8.83 3.84
C VAL A 30 21.64 7.88 2.65
N THR A 31 22.70 7.09 2.56
CA THR A 31 22.84 6.02 1.57
C THR A 31 22.50 4.68 2.22
N VAL A 32 21.60 3.93 1.62
CA VAL A 32 21.05 2.66 2.12
C VAL A 32 21.39 1.55 1.14
N ALA A 33 21.97 0.45 1.61
CA ALA A 33 21.97 -0.81 0.90
C ALA A 33 20.56 -1.39 1.01
N ILE A 34 19.85 -1.49 -0.10
CA ILE A 34 18.49 -2.00 -0.14
C ILE A 34 18.56 -3.52 -0.22
N ASP A 35 18.01 -4.19 0.79
CA ASP A 35 17.92 -5.65 0.81
C ASP A 35 16.69 -6.12 0.02
N TYR A 36 15.55 -5.43 0.25
CA TYR A 36 14.27 -5.71 -0.37
C TYR A 36 13.52 -4.42 -0.73
N SER A 37 12.79 -4.48 -1.84
CA SER A 37 11.75 -3.56 -2.26
C SER A 37 10.44 -4.33 -2.44
N THR A 38 9.42 -3.70 -3.00
CA THR A 38 8.14 -4.35 -3.27
C THR A 38 7.44 -3.68 -4.45
N LEU A 39 6.50 -4.39 -5.10
CA LEU A 39 5.67 -3.81 -6.14
C LEU A 39 4.32 -3.39 -5.58
N ASN A 40 3.99 -2.13 -5.78
CA ASN A 40 2.67 -1.54 -5.52
C ASN A 40 1.98 -1.20 -6.85
N TYR A 41 0.69 -0.90 -6.80
CA TYR A 41 -0.08 -0.49 -7.97
C TYR A 41 0.57 0.72 -8.69
N LYS A 42 1.10 1.68 -7.92
CA LYS A 42 1.83 2.85 -8.44
C LYS A 42 3.10 2.45 -9.20
N ASP A 43 3.87 1.50 -8.70
CA ASP A 43 5.05 0.96 -9.39
C ASP A 43 4.64 0.30 -10.70
N GLY A 44 3.56 -0.46 -10.69
CA GLY A 44 2.98 -1.06 -11.89
C GLY A 44 2.62 -0.03 -12.95
N LEU A 45 1.95 1.07 -12.55
CA LEU A 45 1.63 2.19 -13.45
C LEU A 45 2.89 2.83 -14.06
N ALA A 46 3.94 3.06 -13.25
CA ALA A 46 5.19 3.65 -13.68
C ALA A 46 5.97 2.72 -14.63
N ILE A 47 6.18 1.47 -14.24
CA ILE A 47 6.96 0.47 -14.98
C ILE A 47 6.31 0.13 -16.32
N THR A 48 4.97 0.11 -16.39
CA THR A 48 4.22 -0.15 -17.63
C THR A 48 3.84 1.13 -18.38
N ASN A 49 4.25 2.31 -17.90
CA ASN A 49 3.94 3.63 -18.47
C ASN A 49 2.44 3.84 -18.76
N ARG A 50 1.55 3.28 -17.95
CA ARG A 50 0.10 3.43 -18.13
C ARG A 50 -0.45 4.78 -17.68
N LEU A 51 0.21 5.42 -16.70
CA LEU A 51 -0.11 6.78 -16.24
C LEU A 51 1.20 7.56 -16.01
N PRO A 52 1.18 8.89 -16.08
CA PRO A 52 2.36 9.74 -15.91
C PRO A 52 2.77 9.88 -14.43
N VAL A 53 3.19 8.77 -13.81
CA VAL A 53 3.66 8.73 -12.42
C VAL A 53 5.02 9.42 -12.30
N VAL A 54 5.95 9.09 -13.21
CA VAL A 54 7.32 9.60 -13.20
C VAL A 54 7.38 11.02 -13.76
N ARG A 55 7.99 11.93 -12.99
CA ARG A 55 8.11 13.36 -13.32
C ARG A 55 9.54 13.82 -13.57
N SER A 56 10.52 12.96 -13.28
CA SER A 56 11.96 13.23 -13.49
C SER A 56 12.60 12.00 -14.15
N TRP A 57 13.37 12.21 -15.20
CA TRP A 57 13.99 11.16 -16.02
C TRP A 57 15.50 11.32 -16.12
N PRO A 58 16.33 10.25 -16.19
CA PRO A 58 15.94 8.85 -15.96
C PRO A 58 15.60 8.60 -14.48
N MET A 59 14.70 7.62 -14.23
CA MET A 59 14.18 7.30 -12.88
C MET A 59 14.54 5.86 -12.50
N VAL A 60 14.86 5.61 -11.23
CA VAL A 60 14.83 4.27 -10.62
C VAL A 60 13.44 4.03 -10.05
N ALA A 61 12.78 2.96 -10.46
CA ALA A 61 11.48 2.58 -9.93
C ALA A 61 11.53 2.14 -8.46
N GLY A 62 10.36 1.94 -7.83
CA GLY A 62 10.23 1.42 -6.45
C GLY A 62 10.00 2.50 -5.41
N ILE A 63 8.73 2.65 -4.99
CA ILE A 63 8.30 3.65 -3.99
C ILE A 63 8.60 3.21 -2.55
N ASP A 64 9.03 1.97 -2.34
CA ASP A 64 9.31 1.35 -1.05
C ASP A 64 10.72 0.75 -1.03
N GLY A 65 11.36 0.76 0.13
CA GLY A 65 12.62 0.07 0.35
C GLY A 65 12.86 -0.23 1.83
N ALA A 66 13.50 -1.37 2.10
CA ALA A 66 14.01 -1.72 3.41
C ALA A 66 15.45 -2.24 3.29
N GLY A 67 16.31 -1.83 4.21
CA GLY A 67 17.71 -2.20 4.18
C GLY A 67 18.52 -1.58 5.30
N THR A 68 19.83 -1.52 5.09
CA THR A 68 20.80 -1.06 6.07
C THR A 68 21.49 0.21 5.60
N VAL A 69 21.57 1.21 6.45
CA VAL A 69 22.34 2.44 6.22
C VAL A 69 23.82 2.09 6.08
N ILE A 70 24.45 2.48 4.97
CA ILE A 70 25.89 2.30 4.73
C ILE A 70 26.68 3.60 4.91
N GLU A 71 26.05 4.76 4.69
CA GLU A 71 26.64 6.08 4.88
C GLU A 71 25.55 7.07 5.28
N SER A 72 25.84 7.97 6.23
CA SER A 72 24.92 9.01 6.65
C SER A 72 25.63 10.30 7.02
N ARG A 73 25.06 11.44 6.59
CA ARG A 73 25.34 12.78 7.07
C ARG A 73 24.18 13.33 7.91
N HIS A 74 23.11 12.58 8.04
CA HIS A 74 21.92 12.96 8.81
C HIS A 74 22.12 12.61 10.30
N PRO A 75 21.82 13.54 11.26
CA PRO A 75 22.13 13.33 12.68
C PRO A 75 21.40 12.16 13.34
N ALA A 76 20.24 11.76 12.83
CA ALA A 76 19.45 10.66 13.39
C ALA A 76 19.89 9.26 12.92
N TRP A 77 20.77 9.17 11.91
CA TRP A 77 21.14 7.90 11.29
C TRP A 77 22.64 7.68 11.23
N LYS A 78 23.05 6.44 11.39
CA LYS A 78 24.45 5.99 11.26
C LYS A 78 24.55 4.68 10.50
N ALA A 79 25.72 4.37 9.96
CA ALA A 79 25.99 3.09 9.33
C ALA A 79 25.64 1.92 10.27
N GLY A 80 24.96 0.90 9.72
CA GLY A 80 24.43 -0.24 10.44
C GLY A 80 22.98 -0.09 10.91
N ASP A 81 22.39 1.11 10.90
CA ASP A 81 20.97 1.28 11.23
C ASP A 81 20.08 0.63 10.16
N ARG A 82 19.07 -0.11 10.62
CA ARG A 82 18.06 -0.73 9.76
C ARG A 82 16.88 0.20 9.55
N VAL A 83 16.51 0.44 8.31
CA VAL A 83 15.52 1.45 7.95
C VAL A 83 14.48 0.93 6.95
N VAL A 84 13.34 1.58 6.96
CA VAL A 84 12.29 1.42 5.97
C VAL A 84 11.88 2.78 5.42
N LEU A 85 11.63 2.83 4.10
CA LEU A 85 11.08 3.96 3.37
C LEU A 85 9.76 3.59 2.75
N ASN A 86 8.80 4.51 2.79
CA ASN A 86 7.57 4.47 2.00
C ASN A 86 7.24 5.88 1.50
N GLY A 87 6.93 6.04 0.22
CA GLY A 87 6.37 7.27 -0.32
C GLY A 87 7.33 8.45 -0.48
N PHE A 88 6.95 9.64 -0.03
CA PHE A 88 7.67 10.91 -0.18
C PHE A 88 8.06 11.31 -1.61
N GLY A 89 7.31 10.83 -2.63
CA GLY A 89 7.60 11.09 -4.03
C GLY A 89 8.82 10.33 -4.57
N VAL A 90 9.30 9.32 -3.84
CA VAL A 90 10.33 8.39 -4.32
C VAL A 90 9.75 7.58 -5.47
N ALA A 91 10.54 7.36 -6.52
CA ALA A 91 10.18 6.85 -7.83
C ALA A 91 9.21 7.74 -8.66
N GLU A 92 8.93 8.97 -8.18
CA GLU A 92 8.18 9.99 -8.95
C GLU A 92 9.08 11.16 -9.33
N VAL A 93 9.71 11.82 -8.35
CA VAL A 93 10.61 12.95 -8.48
C VAL A 93 12.01 12.67 -7.93
N HIS A 94 12.16 11.62 -7.13
CA HIS A 94 13.40 11.16 -6.53
C HIS A 94 13.61 9.69 -6.87
N LYS A 95 14.84 9.26 -7.18
CA LYS A 95 15.11 7.88 -7.60
C LYS A 95 14.73 6.87 -6.54
N GLY A 96 14.12 5.75 -6.96
CA GLY A 96 13.47 4.75 -6.13
C GLY A 96 14.38 3.65 -5.58
N CYS A 97 13.74 2.62 -5.03
CA CYS A 97 14.37 1.55 -4.26
C CYS A 97 14.32 0.17 -4.94
N LEU A 98 13.84 0.03 -6.18
CA LEU A 98 14.05 -1.19 -6.97
C LEU A 98 15.50 -1.20 -7.51
N ALA A 99 16.44 -1.21 -6.57
CA ALA A 99 17.87 -1.16 -6.81
C ALA A 99 18.63 -1.71 -5.60
N GLY A 100 19.86 -2.19 -5.80
CA GLY A 100 20.71 -2.66 -4.70
C GLY A 100 21.18 -1.55 -3.75
N LYS A 101 21.07 -0.28 -4.15
CA LYS A 101 21.45 0.89 -3.35
C LYS A 101 20.54 2.07 -3.66
N ALA A 102 20.17 2.84 -2.64
CA ALA A 102 19.43 4.10 -2.77
C ALA A 102 20.06 5.20 -1.92
N ARG A 103 20.00 6.46 -2.37
CA ARG A 103 20.35 7.62 -1.56
C ARG A 103 19.10 8.44 -1.31
N LEU A 104 18.77 8.64 -0.03
CA LEU A 104 17.50 9.13 0.47
C LEU A 104 17.71 10.30 1.41
N LYS A 105 16.64 11.04 1.73
CA LYS A 105 16.66 12.01 2.81
C LYS A 105 16.36 11.32 4.13
N GLY A 106 17.17 11.55 5.16
CA GLY A 106 17.03 10.92 6.46
C GLY A 106 15.70 11.21 7.14
N ASP A 107 15.10 12.39 6.88
CA ASP A 107 13.76 12.75 7.36
C ASP A 107 12.61 11.90 6.79
N TRP A 108 12.86 11.12 5.75
CA TRP A 108 11.87 10.20 5.16
C TRP A 108 11.89 8.81 5.77
N LEU A 109 12.94 8.49 6.50
CA LEU A 109 13.20 7.14 6.98
C LEU A 109 12.52 6.87 8.31
N VAL A 110 12.02 5.66 8.46
CA VAL A 110 11.56 5.11 9.74
C VAL A 110 12.51 3.98 10.13
N ARG A 111 12.85 3.90 11.44
CA ARG A 111 13.59 2.75 11.95
C ARG A 111 12.78 1.48 11.71
N LEU A 112 13.40 0.48 11.09
CA LEU A 112 12.76 -0.82 10.90
C LEU A 112 12.47 -1.42 12.29
N PRO A 113 11.19 -1.71 12.64
CA PRO A 113 10.85 -2.35 13.90
C PRO A 113 11.53 -3.73 14.04
N ASP A 114 12.00 -4.06 15.23
CA ASP A 114 12.69 -5.34 15.50
C ASP A 114 11.82 -6.57 15.27
N ALA A 115 10.49 -6.39 15.31
CA ALA A 115 9.50 -7.43 14.99
C ALA A 115 9.55 -7.89 13.53
N PHE A 116 10.20 -7.13 12.63
CA PHE A 116 10.21 -7.43 11.20
C PHE A 116 11.62 -7.54 10.64
N THR A 117 11.81 -8.50 9.75
CA THR A 117 12.94 -8.54 8.82
C THR A 117 12.71 -7.53 7.68
N PRO A 118 13.76 -7.11 6.92
CA PRO A 118 13.58 -6.27 5.72
C PRO A 118 12.58 -6.86 4.72
N ARG A 119 12.59 -8.19 4.54
CA ARG A 119 11.63 -8.92 3.70
C ARG A 119 10.18 -8.73 4.19
N GLN A 120 9.94 -8.91 5.48
CA GLN A 120 8.61 -8.71 6.08
C GLN A 120 8.16 -7.25 6.02
N ALA A 121 9.07 -6.30 6.21
CA ALA A 121 8.76 -4.88 6.03
C ALA A 121 8.33 -4.57 4.59
N MET A 122 8.93 -5.20 3.60
CA MET A 122 8.52 -5.03 2.20
C MET A 122 7.28 -5.85 1.83
N ALA A 123 7.00 -6.94 2.53
CA ALA A 123 5.70 -7.60 2.46
C ALA A 123 4.57 -6.66 2.95
N ILE A 124 4.81 -5.89 4.00
CA ILE A 124 3.93 -4.79 4.42
C ILE A 124 3.93 -3.69 3.35
N GLY A 125 5.07 -3.06 3.10
CA GLY A 125 5.26 -1.99 2.14
C GLY A 125 4.27 -0.83 2.32
N THR A 126 4.16 0.02 1.30
CA THR A 126 3.15 1.09 1.28
C THR A 126 1.73 0.55 1.40
N ALA A 127 1.43 -0.64 0.86
CA ALA A 127 0.08 -1.20 0.90
C ALA A 127 -0.35 -1.55 2.34
N GLY A 128 0.45 -2.29 3.10
CA GLY A 128 0.14 -2.64 4.49
C GLY A 128 0.21 -1.43 5.42
N TYR A 129 1.15 -0.52 5.17
CA TYR A 129 1.23 0.76 5.87
C TYR A 129 -0.06 1.60 5.64
N THR A 130 -0.58 1.66 4.41
CA THR A 130 -1.86 2.33 4.09
C THR A 130 -3.05 1.66 4.79
N ALA A 131 -3.06 0.33 4.87
CA ALA A 131 -4.07 -0.40 5.63
C ALA A 131 -4.07 0.00 7.11
N MET A 132 -2.89 0.12 7.74
CA MET A 132 -2.79 0.57 9.14
C MET A 132 -3.20 2.03 9.28
N LEU A 133 -2.85 2.92 8.35
CA LEU A 133 -3.33 4.31 8.38
C LEU A 133 -4.86 4.38 8.30
N SER A 134 -5.50 3.50 7.50
CA SER A 134 -6.95 3.40 7.43
C SER A 134 -7.55 2.95 8.78
N VAL A 135 -6.98 1.92 9.40
CA VAL A 135 -7.38 1.48 10.75
C VAL A 135 -7.26 2.62 11.77
N LEU A 136 -6.13 3.31 11.81
CA LEU A 136 -5.92 4.46 12.70
C LEU A 136 -6.90 5.61 12.44
N ALA A 137 -7.33 5.82 11.20
CA ALA A 137 -8.34 6.82 10.87
C ALA A 137 -9.73 6.42 11.40
N LEU A 138 -10.10 5.14 11.26
CA LEU A 138 -11.35 4.61 11.80
C LEU A 138 -11.38 4.67 13.34
N GLU A 139 -10.30 4.26 14.01
CA GLU A 139 -10.16 4.35 15.48
C GLU A 139 -10.28 5.81 15.98
N ARG A 140 -9.63 6.76 15.30
CA ARG A 140 -9.73 8.20 15.64
C ARG A 140 -11.13 8.76 15.42
N HIS A 141 -11.90 8.21 14.48
CA HIS A 141 -13.29 8.57 14.29
C HIS A 141 -14.19 7.99 15.39
N GLY A 142 -13.72 7.01 16.15
CA GLY A 142 -14.45 6.37 17.24
C GLY A 142 -15.02 5.00 16.90
N ILE A 143 -14.66 4.40 15.74
CA ILE A 143 -15.08 3.05 15.39
C ILE A 143 -14.39 2.03 16.29
N GLN A 144 -15.17 1.13 16.91
CA GLN A 144 -14.72 0.10 17.83
C GLN A 144 -15.14 -1.30 17.39
N ALA A 145 -14.44 -2.31 17.89
CA ALA A 145 -14.89 -3.69 17.78
C ALA A 145 -16.27 -3.84 18.43
N GLY A 146 -17.19 -4.48 17.72
CA GLY A 146 -18.59 -4.64 18.20
C GLY A 146 -19.59 -3.65 17.59
N ASP A 147 -19.18 -2.54 17.00
CA ASP A 147 -20.09 -1.57 16.36
C ASP A 147 -20.86 -2.15 15.16
N GLY A 148 -20.36 -3.21 14.56
CA GLY A 148 -20.98 -3.90 13.43
C GLY A 148 -19.97 -4.47 12.46
N GLU A 149 -20.44 -4.76 11.23
CA GLU A 149 -19.57 -5.26 10.17
C GLU A 149 -18.68 -4.16 9.59
N VAL A 150 -17.41 -4.50 9.33
CA VAL A 150 -16.46 -3.64 8.63
C VAL A 150 -16.21 -4.21 7.24
N LEU A 151 -16.54 -3.44 6.21
CA LEU A 151 -16.30 -3.81 4.82
C LEU A 151 -14.86 -3.48 4.43
N VAL A 152 -14.21 -4.41 3.72
CA VAL A 152 -12.93 -4.15 3.03
C VAL A 152 -13.13 -4.38 1.54
N THR A 153 -12.97 -3.35 0.72
CA THR A 153 -13.04 -3.46 -0.75
C THR A 153 -11.67 -3.78 -1.35
N GLY A 154 -11.64 -4.42 -2.51
CA GLY A 154 -10.38 -4.85 -3.11
C GLY A 154 -9.61 -5.82 -2.21
N ALA A 155 -10.32 -6.65 -1.45
CA ALA A 155 -9.81 -7.43 -0.33
C ALA A 155 -8.66 -8.39 -0.69
N THR A 156 -8.59 -8.89 -1.91
CA THR A 156 -7.49 -9.77 -2.39
C THR A 156 -6.23 -9.01 -2.81
N GLY A 157 -6.26 -7.68 -2.85
CA GLY A 157 -5.12 -6.83 -3.16
C GLY A 157 -4.21 -6.58 -1.95
N GLY A 158 -3.10 -5.87 -2.17
CA GLY A 158 -2.11 -5.62 -1.11
C GLY A 158 -2.66 -4.87 0.11
N VAL A 159 -3.40 -3.79 -0.09
CA VAL A 159 -4.03 -3.03 1.01
C VAL A 159 -5.12 -3.88 1.67
N GLY A 160 -6.03 -4.45 0.85
CA GLY A 160 -7.18 -5.18 1.34
C GLY A 160 -6.81 -6.41 2.18
N SER A 161 -5.83 -7.22 1.74
CA SER A 161 -5.38 -8.40 2.48
C SER A 161 -4.85 -8.04 3.87
N VAL A 162 -4.01 -7.01 3.97
CA VAL A 162 -3.49 -6.55 5.26
C VAL A 162 -4.58 -5.91 6.11
N ALA A 163 -5.52 -5.15 5.51
CA ALA A 163 -6.64 -4.56 6.24
C ALA A 163 -7.54 -5.64 6.85
N VAL A 164 -7.86 -6.71 6.10
CA VAL A 164 -8.63 -7.86 6.64
C VAL A 164 -7.92 -8.46 7.86
N ALA A 165 -6.62 -8.75 7.75
CA ALA A 165 -5.85 -9.34 8.84
C ALA A 165 -5.78 -8.43 10.08
N LEU A 166 -5.55 -7.14 9.91
CA LEU A 166 -5.49 -6.17 10.99
C LEU A 166 -6.83 -6.00 11.69
N LEU A 167 -7.91 -5.77 10.93
CA LEU A 167 -9.25 -5.58 11.48
C LEU A 167 -9.72 -6.82 12.24
N HIS A 168 -9.48 -8.03 11.70
CA HIS A 168 -9.77 -9.27 12.41
C HIS A 168 -8.99 -9.38 13.72
N LYS A 169 -7.68 -9.13 13.71
CA LYS A 169 -6.83 -9.13 14.92
C LYS A 169 -7.32 -8.16 15.98
N LEU A 170 -7.89 -7.04 15.57
CA LEU A 170 -8.46 -6.01 16.45
C LEU A 170 -9.89 -6.32 16.89
N GLY A 171 -10.44 -7.49 16.52
CA GLY A 171 -11.75 -7.97 16.97
C GLY A 171 -12.96 -7.47 16.16
N HIS A 172 -12.72 -6.89 14.97
CA HIS A 172 -13.81 -6.48 14.10
C HIS A 172 -14.36 -7.67 13.29
N ARG A 173 -15.67 -7.64 13.00
CA ARG A 173 -16.31 -8.56 12.06
C ARG A 173 -16.09 -8.07 10.63
N VAL A 174 -15.22 -8.74 9.89
CA VAL A 174 -14.75 -8.28 8.59
C VAL A 174 -15.53 -8.93 7.45
N VAL A 175 -16.09 -8.12 6.56
CA VAL A 175 -16.67 -8.54 5.29
C VAL A 175 -15.72 -8.14 4.17
N ALA A 176 -15.27 -9.12 3.39
CA ALA A 176 -14.30 -8.91 2.32
C ALA A 176 -15.01 -8.88 0.95
N ALA A 177 -14.88 -7.77 0.20
CA ALA A 177 -15.41 -7.67 -1.15
C ALA A 177 -14.33 -7.95 -2.20
N THR A 178 -14.57 -8.91 -3.08
CA THR A 178 -13.64 -9.30 -4.15
C THR A 178 -14.38 -9.73 -5.42
N GLY A 179 -13.76 -9.55 -6.59
CA GLY A 179 -14.22 -10.16 -7.85
C GLY A 179 -13.56 -11.51 -8.14
N LYS A 180 -12.79 -12.06 -7.20
CA LYS A 180 -12.09 -13.35 -7.33
C LYS A 180 -12.73 -14.35 -6.37
N ALA A 181 -13.84 -14.98 -6.78
CA ALA A 181 -14.57 -15.94 -5.93
C ALA A 181 -13.66 -17.11 -5.47
N SER A 182 -12.69 -17.52 -6.30
CA SER A 182 -11.70 -18.55 -5.96
C SER A 182 -10.81 -18.21 -4.76
N GLU A 183 -10.74 -16.95 -4.36
CA GLU A 183 -9.91 -16.49 -3.24
C GLU A 183 -10.68 -16.38 -1.91
N ALA A 184 -11.90 -16.90 -1.85
CA ALA A 184 -12.73 -16.81 -0.64
C ALA A 184 -12.06 -17.49 0.57
N ASP A 185 -11.47 -18.66 0.37
CA ASP A 185 -10.78 -19.40 1.46
C ASP A 185 -9.53 -18.66 1.95
N TYR A 186 -8.77 -18.03 1.04
CA TYR A 186 -7.66 -17.16 1.40
C TYR A 186 -8.11 -15.99 2.27
N LEU A 187 -9.21 -15.31 1.91
CA LEU A 187 -9.73 -14.19 2.70
C LEU A 187 -10.24 -14.63 4.07
N LYS A 188 -10.86 -15.80 4.17
CA LYS A 188 -11.26 -16.39 5.45
C LYS A 188 -10.06 -16.74 6.32
N GLN A 189 -8.97 -17.28 5.73
CA GLN A 189 -7.71 -17.52 6.45
C GLN A 189 -7.09 -16.25 7.00
N LEU A 190 -7.27 -15.10 6.33
CA LEU A 190 -6.86 -13.79 6.83
C LEU A 190 -7.78 -13.25 7.93
N GLY A 191 -8.94 -13.86 8.15
CA GLY A 191 -9.88 -13.49 9.19
C GLY A 191 -11.18 -12.83 8.71
N ALA A 192 -11.49 -12.85 7.40
CA ALA A 192 -12.79 -12.42 6.92
C ALA A 192 -13.89 -13.38 7.41
N GLU A 193 -14.92 -12.83 8.08
CA GLU A 193 -16.10 -13.58 8.51
C GLU A 193 -16.96 -14.01 7.31
N SER A 194 -17.08 -13.12 6.33
CA SER A 194 -17.80 -13.38 5.08
C SER A 194 -17.13 -12.72 3.89
N VAL A 195 -17.42 -13.24 2.70
CA VAL A 195 -16.92 -12.74 1.43
C VAL A 195 -18.12 -12.43 0.52
N ILE A 196 -18.12 -11.24 -0.10
CA ILE A 196 -19.14 -10.81 -1.05
C ILE A 196 -18.53 -10.56 -2.44
N ASP A 197 -19.33 -10.66 -3.48
CA ASP A 197 -18.91 -10.28 -4.82
C ASP A 197 -18.81 -8.75 -4.93
N ARG A 198 -17.70 -8.24 -5.49
CA ARG A 198 -17.55 -6.81 -5.77
C ARG A 198 -18.67 -6.25 -6.67
N ALA A 199 -19.31 -7.09 -7.46
CA ALA A 199 -20.43 -6.69 -8.33
C ALA A 199 -21.61 -6.09 -7.54
N GLU A 200 -21.77 -6.45 -6.24
CA GLU A 200 -22.77 -5.84 -5.37
C GLU A 200 -22.55 -4.33 -5.16
N LEU A 201 -21.31 -3.83 -5.38
CA LEU A 201 -20.93 -2.45 -5.11
C LEU A 201 -20.47 -1.67 -6.35
N SER A 202 -20.16 -2.34 -7.46
CA SER A 202 -19.41 -1.72 -8.57
C SER A 202 -20.25 -0.98 -9.60
N ALA A 203 -21.57 -1.11 -9.58
CA ALA A 203 -22.50 -0.43 -10.49
C ALA A 203 -23.09 0.84 -9.87
N PRO A 204 -23.63 1.78 -10.68
CA PRO A 204 -24.40 2.92 -10.16
C PRO A 204 -25.52 2.45 -9.23
N GLY A 205 -25.61 3.05 -8.04
CA GLY A 205 -26.59 2.71 -7.01
C GLY A 205 -27.44 3.88 -6.54
N LYS A 206 -28.40 3.61 -5.65
CA LYS A 206 -29.23 4.66 -5.04
C LYS A 206 -28.37 5.51 -4.09
N PRO A 207 -28.68 6.81 -3.92
CA PRO A 207 -27.97 7.72 -3.01
C PRO A 207 -27.94 7.25 -1.54
N LEU A 208 -29.01 6.57 -1.09
CA LEU A 208 -29.11 5.90 0.19
C LEU A 208 -29.59 4.46 -0.03
N GLN A 209 -28.94 3.54 0.63
CA GLN A 209 -29.23 2.11 0.58
C GLN A 209 -29.47 1.59 2.01
N THR A 210 -29.84 0.32 2.17
CA THR A 210 -29.99 -0.31 3.48
C THR A 210 -28.68 -0.20 4.25
N GLU A 211 -28.75 0.25 5.49
CA GLU A 211 -27.60 0.37 6.38
C GLU A 211 -27.03 -1.01 6.71
N ARG A 212 -25.73 -1.19 6.50
CA ARG A 212 -25.05 -2.45 6.74
C ARG A 212 -23.72 -2.25 7.47
N TRP A 213 -22.84 -1.39 6.98
CA TRP A 213 -21.47 -1.26 7.45
C TRP A 213 -21.34 -0.28 8.62
N ALA A 214 -20.68 -0.68 9.70
CA ALA A 214 -20.23 0.25 10.73
C ALA A 214 -19.06 1.10 10.22
N ALA A 215 -18.16 0.46 9.44
CA ALA A 215 -17.05 1.14 8.80
C ALA A 215 -16.63 0.46 7.49
N VAL A 216 -15.82 1.17 6.69
CA VAL A 216 -15.30 0.66 5.43
C VAL A 216 -13.83 1.05 5.24
N VAL A 217 -13.01 0.11 4.77
CA VAL A 217 -11.69 0.39 4.19
C VAL A 217 -11.80 0.22 2.68
N ASP A 218 -11.77 1.34 1.94
CA ASP A 218 -11.89 1.32 0.48
C ASP A 218 -10.55 1.58 -0.22
N ALA A 219 -10.16 0.63 -1.09
CA ALA A 219 -9.00 0.71 -1.96
C ALA A 219 -9.39 0.76 -3.45
N VAL A 220 -10.67 0.94 -3.77
CA VAL A 220 -11.22 0.75 -5.12
C VAL A 220 -11.71 2.05 -5.76
N GLY A 221 -12.38 2.91 -5.01
CA GLY A 221 -12.87 4.20 -5.50
C GLY A 221 -14.15 4.09 -6.34
N SER A 222 -14.48 5.16 -7.06
CA SER A 222 -15.61 5.28 -7.98
C SER A 222 -16.94 4.79 -7.41
N HIS A 223 -17.76 4.05 -8.17
CA HIS A 223 -19.07 3.53 -7.74
C HIS A 223 -18.97 2.63 -6.51
N THR A 224 -17.90 1.85 -6.35
CA THR A 224 -17.69 1.01 -5.16
C THR A 224 -17.63 1.86 -3.89
N LEU A 225 -16.85 2.94 -3.89
CA LEU A 225 -16.76 3.86 -2.75
C LEU A 225 -18.11 4.54 -2.46
N VAL A 226 -18.81 4.99 -3.51
CA VAL A 226 -20.13 5.65 -3.36
C VAL A 226 -21.17 4.71 -2.76
N ASN A 227 -21.24 3.45 -3.23
CA ASN A 227 -22.15 2.46 -2.68
C ASN A 227 -21.79 2.06 -1.25
N ALA A 228 -20.49 1.99 -0.94
CA ALA A 228 -20.00 1.77 0.43
C ALA A 228 -20.49 2.89 1.36
N CYS A 229 -20.35 4.17 0.97
CA CYS A 229 -20.90 5.30 1.73
C CYS A 229 -22.42 5.21 1.88
N ALA A 230 -23.15 4.86 0.80
CA ALA A 230 -24.62 4.76 0.80
C ALA A 230 -25.15 3.63 1.71
N GLN A 231 -24.35 2.60 1.99
CA GLN A 231 -24.67 1.47 2.87
C GLN A 231 -24.08 1.60 4.27
N THR A 232 -23.31 2.65 4.54
CA THR A 232 -22.73 2.88 5.88
C THR A 232 -23.83 3.36 6.84
N ARG A 233 -23.79 2.85 8.06
CA ARG A 233 -24.73 3.17 9.14
C ARG A 233 -24.57 4.60 9.63
N TYR A 234 -25.58 5.07 10.33
CA TYR A 234 -25.53 6.37 11.02
C TYR A 234 -24.27 6.51 11.87
N GLY A 235 -23.52 7.59 11.70
CA GLY A 235 -22.28 7.87 12.42
C GLY A 235 -21.08 7.01 12.04
N GLY A 236 -21.22 6.13 11.04
CA GLY A 236 -20.11 5.30 10.56
C GLY A 236 -19.07 6.05 9.72
N ALA A 237 -17.97 5.39 9.38
CA ALA A 237 -16.87 6.00 8.64
C ALA A 237 -16.37 5.11 7.48
N VAL A 238 -15.99 5.77 6.40
CA VAL A 238 -15.41 5.15 5.21
C VAL A 238 -14.02 5.75 4.95
N THR A 239 -12.97 4.95 4.95
CA THR A 239 -11.64 5.41 4.52
C THR A 239 -11.47 5.20 3.03
N ALA A 240 -10.92 6.21 2.32
CA ALA A 240 -10.62 6.16 0.91
C ALA A 240 -9.10 6.24 0.70
N CYS A 241 -8.48 5.18 0.17
CA CYS A 241 -7.04 5.10 -0.01
C CYS A 241 -6.60 4.60 -1.38
N GLY A 242 -7.53 4.27 -2.29
CA GLY A 242 -7.23 3.74 -3.61
C GLY A 242 -8.24 4.11 -4.69
N LEU A 243 -7.90 3.80 -5.94
CA LEU A 243 -8.65 4.18 -7.13
C LEU A 243 -8.62 3.07 -8.21
N ALA A 244 -8.65 1.80 -7.79
CA ALA A 244 -8.50 0.68 -8.71
C ALA A 244 -9.65 0.55 -9.73
N GLN A 245 -10.86 1.00 -9.39
CA GLN A 245 -12.00 1.12 -10.31
C GLN A 245 -11.98 2.47 -11.03
N GLY A 246 -11.69 3.56 -10.32
CA GLY A 246 -11.68 4.91 -10.88
C GLY A 246 -11.33 5.97 -9.82
N ALA A 247 -10.90 7.15 -10.28
CA ALA A 247 -10.56 8.29 -9.44
C ALA A 247 -11.75 9.25 -9.22
N ASP A 248 -12.86 9.00 -9.88
CA ASP A 248 -14.09 9.78 -9.78
C ASP A 248 -14.88 9.42 -8.50
N LEU A 249 -15.74 10.33 -8.07
CA LEU A 249 -16.69 10.14 -6.96
C LEU A 249 -18.12 10.45 -7.45
N PRO A 250 -18.76 9.54 -8.19
CA PRO A 250 -20.06 9.78 -8.82
C PRO A 250 -21.23 9.61 -7.82
N GLY A 251 -21.22 10.37 -6.73
CA GLY A 251 -22.15 10.25 -5.61
C GLY A 251 -22.90 11.53 -5.25
N THR A 252 -23.64 11.46 -4.14
CA THR A 252 -24.36 12.58 -3.56
C THR A 252 -23.92 12.82 -2.12
N VAL A 253 -24.26 13.99 -1.56
CA VAL A 253 -23.97 14.33 -0.15
C VAL A 253 -24.93 13.65 0.85
N MET A 254 -25.95 12.93 0.39
CA MET A 254 -27.02 12.39 1.23
C MET A 254 -26.51 11.48 2.38
N PRO A 255 -25.57 10.54 2.19
CA PRO A 255 -25.04 9.75 3.30
C PRO A 255 -24.43 10.62 4.40
N PHE A 256 -23.74 11.69 4.02
CA PHE A 256 -23.03 12.57 4.94
C PHE A 256 -23.99 13.43 5.77
N ILE A 257 -25.00 14.05 5.14
CA ILE A 257 -25.95 14.94 5.84
C ILE A 257 -27.08 14.21 6.55
N LEU A 258 -27.51 13.03 6.05
CA LEU A 258 -28.69 12.32 6.61
C LEU A 258 -28.29 11.19 7.57
N ARG A 259 -27.03 10.68 7.49
CA ARG A 259 -26.55 9.62 8.37
C ARG A 259 -25.24 9.97 9.08
N SER A 260 -24.77 11.23 8.98
CA SER A 260 -23.50 11.66 9.57
C SER A 260 -22.32 10.73 9.20
N VAL A 261 -22.34 10.12 8.03
CA VAL A 261 -21.24 9.26 7.55
C VAL A 261 -20.01 10.13 7.32
N ALA A 262 -18.85 9.70 7.81
CA ALA A 262 -17.59 10.36 7.52
C ALA A 262 -16.88 9.68 6.35
N LEU A 263 -16.42 10.47 5.35
CA LEU A 263 -15.49 10.02 4.30
C LEU A 263 -14.09 10.55 4.64
N LEU A 264 -13.17 9.63 4.95
CA LEU A 264 -11.84 9.93 5.48
C LEU A 264 -10.78 9.60 4.42
N GLY A 265 -10.10 10.62 3.89
CA GLY A 265 -8.96 10.43 3.00
C GLY A 265 -7.74 9.86 3.74
N VAL A 266 -7.05 8.92 3.11
CA VAL A 266 -5.81 8.32 3.64
C VAL A 266 -4.68 8.55 2.65
N ASP A 267 -3.79 9.49 2.97
CA ASP A 267 -2.55 9.74 2.22
C ASP A 267 -1.37 9.00 2.87
N SER A 268 -0.84 8.00 2.19
CA SER A 268 0.36 7.27 2.58
C SER A 268 1.64 7.85 1.96
N VAL A 269 1.54 8.80 1.02
CA VAL A 269 2.69 9.38 0.32
C VAL A 269 3.34 10.47 1.15
N MET A 270 2.57 11.44 1.61
CA MET A 270 3.08 12.63 2.33
C MET A 270 2.67 12.65 3.81
N ALA A 271 2.14 11.55 4.34
CA ALA A 271 1.81 11.46 5.76
C ALA A 271 2.99 11.89 6.64
N PRO A 272 2.76 12.69 7.71
CA PRO A 272 3.80 13.17 8.61
C PRO A 272 4.59 12.02 9.26
N LEU A 273 5.88 12.23 9.55
CA LEU A 273 6.77 11.21 10.11
C LEU A 273 6.22 10.61 11.40
N ALA A 274 5.66 11.41 12.30
CA ALA A 274 5.07 10.92 13.56
C ALA A 274 3.93 9.92 13.32
N LEU A 275 3.07 10.17 12.31
CA LEU A 275 1.99 9.26 11.95
C LEU A 275 2.54 7.95 11.33
N ARG A 276 3.62 8.04 10.54
CA ARG A 276 4.32 6.86 10.00
C ARG A 276 4.89 6.00 11.11
N GLN A 277 5.58 6.62 12.07
CA GLN A 277 6.15 5.93 13.22
C GLN A 277 5.05 5.24 14.05
N GLN A 278 3.91 5.92 14.28
CA GLN A 278 2.75 5.33 14.94
C GLN A 278 2.23 4.11 14.16
N ALA A 279 2.07 4.23 12.83
CA ALA A 279 1.57 3.13 12.01
C ALA A 279 2.52 1.93 12.01
N TRP A 280 3.85 2.15 11.87
CA TRP A 280 4.83 1.06 11.94
C TRP A 280 4.91 0.40 13.31
N ALA A 281 4.78 1.17 14.41
CA ALA A 281 4.70 0.62 15.76
C ALA A 281 3.43 -0.23 15.96
N ARG A 282 2.29 0.20 15.42
CA ARG A 282 1.04 -0.55 15.45
C ARG A 282 1.12 -1.82 14.60
N LEU A 283 1.70 -1.75 13.40
CA LEU A 283 1.95 -2.94 12.57
C LEU A 283 2.80 -3.97 13.31
N ALA A 284 3.86 -3.55 13.99
CA ALA A 284 4.73 -4.43 14.76
C ALA A 284 4.00 -5.15 15.91
N LYS A 285 2.95 -4.55 16.46
CA LYS A 285 2.12 -5.10 17.53
C LYS A 285 0.97 -5.96 17.03
N ASP A 286 0.27 -5.47 16.00
CA ASP A 286 -1.06 -5.94 15.63
C ASP A 286 -1.08 -6.85 14.41
N LEU A 287 -0.01 -6.89 13.59
CA LEU A 287 0.05 -7.73 12.39
C LEU A 287 0.82 -9.02 12.66
N ASP A 288 0.17 -10.16 12.44
CA ASP A 288 0.82 -11.48 12.58
C ASP A 288 1.80 -11.73 11.41
N PRO A 289 3.12 -11.90 11.69
CA PRO A 289 4.11 -12.21 10.65
C PRO A 289 3.84 -13.50 9.86
N ALA A 290 3.14 -14.48 10.45
CA ALA A 290 2.76 -15.71 9.74
C ALA A 290 1.76 -15.43 8.62
N LEU A 291 0.81 -14.51 8.82
CA LEU A 291 -0.12 -14.07 7.78
C LEU A 291 0.59 -13.32 6.65
N LEU A 292 1.63 -12.52 6.97
CA LEU A 292 2.46 -11.89 5.92
C LEU A 292 3.09 -12.92 4.99
N GLN A 293 3.56 -14.05 5.53
CA GLN A 293 4.15 -15.12 4.71
C GLN A 293 3.13 -15.72 3.74
N SER A 294 1.89 -15.95 4.18
CA SER A 294 0.83 -16.56 3.37
C SER A 294 0.35 -15.67 2.22
N MET A 295 0.48 -14.34 2.35
CA MET A 295 0.06 -13.37 1.34
C MET A 295 1.20 -12.86 0.44
N THR A 296 2.44 -13.35 0.61
CA THR A 296 3.63 -12.79 -0.05
C THR A 296 4.26 -13.76 -1.03
N THR A 297 4.46 -13.28 -2.27
CA THR A 297 5.33 -13.91 -3.27
C THR A 297 6.64 -13.13 -3.34
N GLU A 298 7.78 -13.82 -3.30
CA GLU A 298 9.11 -13.23 -3.49
C GLU A 298 9.62 -13.48 -4.90
N ILE A 299 10.21 -12.44 -5.49
CA ILE A 299 10.85 -12.49 -6.81
C ILE A 299 12.23 -11.80 -6.77
N GLY A 300 13.05 -12.04 -7.78
CA GLY A 300 14.27 -11.27 -8.03
C GLY A 300 13.98 -9.96 -8.77
N LEU A 301 14.96 -9.05 -8.75
CA LEU A 301 14.83 -7.75 -9.41
C LEU A 301 14.59 -7.89 -10.93
N ASP A 302 15.23 -8.87 -11.57
CA ASP A 302 15.12 -9.13 -13.00
C ASP A 302 13.69 -9.55 -13.43
N GLU A 303 12.86 -10.04 -12.49
CA GLU A 303 11.48 -10.46 -12.73
C GLU A 303 10.46 -9.31 -12.50
N ALA A 304 10.90 -8.17 -11.97
CA ALA A 304 10.02 -7.10 -11.52
C ALA A 304 9.18 -6.47 -12.64
N ILE A 305 9.72 -6.39 -13.88
CA ILE A 305 9.00 -5.81 -15.04
C ILE A 305 7.80 -6.69 -15.42
N ASP A 306 8.01 -8.00 -15.53
CA ASP A 306 6.93 -8.96 -15.85
C ASP A 306 5.88 -9.01 -14.73
N ALA A 307 6.34 -9.00 -13.48
CA ALA A 307 5.47 -8.99 -12.33
C ALA A 307 4.62 -7.71 -12.25
N ALA A 308 5.17 -6.54 -12.61
CA ALA A 308 4.42 -5.29 -12.74
C ALA A 308 3.33 -5.41 -13.81
N GLY A 309 3.60 -6.06 -14.96
CA GLY A 309 2.60 -6.37 -15.98
C GLY A 309 1.45 -7.22 -15.46
N LYS A 310 1.74 -8.29 -14.72
CA LYS A 310 0.74 -9.16 -14.07
C LYS A 310 -0.10 -8.40 -13.04
N LEU A 311 0.54 -7.55 -12.23
CA LEU A 311 -0.15 -6.70 -11.25
C LEU A 311 -1.15 -5.78 -11.93
N MET A 312 -0.79 -5.17 -13.05
CA MET A 312 -1.66 -4.26 -13.80
C MET A 312 -2.82 -4.97 -14.54
N ARG A 313 -2.75 -6.29 -14.74
CA ARG A 313 -3.86 -7.11 -15.24
C ARG A 313 -4.73 -7.68 -14.11
N GLY A 314 -4.41 -7.38 -12.84
CA GLY A 314 -5.14 -7.90 -11.69
C GLY A 314 -4.91 -9.39 -11.40
N GLU A 315 -3.83 -9.97 -11.92
CA GLU A 315 -3.51 -11.40 -11.76
C GLU A 315 -2.82 -11.70 -10.43
N VAL A 316 -2.38 -10.67 -9.70
CA VAL A 316 -1.67 -10.81 -8.43
C VAL A 316 -2.64 -10.88 -7.26
N ARG A 317 -2.35 -11.77 -6.30
CA ARG A 317 -2.96 -11.85 -4.97
C ARG A 317 -1.94 -11.37 -3.92
N GLY A 318 -2.41 -10.60 -2.93
CA GLY A 318 -1.56 -10.18 -1.82
C GLY A 318 -0.41 -9.26 -2.23
N ARG A 319 0.82 -9.68 -1.92
CA ARG A 319 2.03 -8.86 -2.03
C ARG A 319 3.11 -9.50 -2.89
N ILE A 320 3.83 -8.67 -3.65
CA ILE A 320 5.07 -9.07 -4.32
C ILE A 320 6.23 -8.35 -3.64
N VAL A 321 7.14 -9.10 -3.06
CA VAL A 321 8.41 -8.61 -2.51
C VAL A 321 9.51 -8.85 -3.53
N VAL A 322 10.38 -7.87 -3.72
CA VAL A 322 11.47 -7.92 -4.68
C VAL A 322 12.80 -7.92 -3.93
N ARG A 323 13.56 -9.00 -4.05
CA ARG A 323 14.94 -9.05 -3.57
C ARG A 323 15.84 -8.27 -4.53
N THR A 324 16.50 -7.24 -4.01
CA THR A 324 17.28 -6.30 -4.83
C THR A 324 18.76 -6.63 -4.90
N GLN A 325 19.24 -7.47 -3.99
CA GLN A 325 20.60 -8.00 -3.99
C GLN A 325 20.58 -9.49 -4.39
N GLY A 326 21.40 -9.84 -5.34
CA GLY A 326 21.59 -11.21 -5.84
C GLY A 326 22.74 -11.90 -5.15
#